data_ef956ef6d43d3f96cc6b37d60c620ee9
#
_entry.id   ef956ef6d43d3f96cc6b37d60c620ee9
#
_cell.length_a   1.000
_cell.length_b   1.000
_cell.length_c   1.000
_cell.angle_alpha   90.00
_cell.angle_beta   90.00
_cell.angle_gamma   90.00
#
_symmetry.space_group_name_H-M   'P 1'
#
loop_
_entity.id
_entity.type
_entity.pdbx_description
1 polymer ?
#
loop_
_entity_poly.entity_id
_entity_poly.type
_entity_poly.pdbx_seq_one_letter_code
_entity_poly.pdbx_strand_id
1 'polypeptide(L)'
;KGVDYHITIAGVDIFPQGYSAIASRVSEFSGMNMLADIGNGTMNIMNINNGNPDIQNCFTEKFGTHQCTLKIKENMMKKHHANIDENIITDFLCTGTADVLEDYLVTMRGTTKEYVSEIFRRLREHNYNPNLMKLHIVGGGGCLVKNFTDFDKNRVYINDDICATAKGYEYLADLILRSRGDNK
;
A
#
# COMPACT_ATOMS: atom_id res chain seq x y z
N LYS A 1 35.67 -5.62 -7.44
CA LYS A 1 36.18 -4.67 -8.45
C LYS A 1 35.15 -3.55 -8.52
N GLY A 2 35.55 -2.30 -8.10
CA GLY A 2 34.72 -1.12 -8.23
C GLY A 2 34.56 -0.77 -9.70
N VAL A 3 33.34 -0.39 -10.09
CA VAL A 3 33.03 0.20 -11.40
C VAL A 3 32.64 1.64 -11.14
N ASP A 4 33.35 2.59 -11.73
CA ASP A 4 33.01 4.00 -11.64
C ASP A 4 31.92 4.32 -12.65
N TYR A 5 30.81 4.93 -12.17
CA TYR A 5 29.72 5.38 -12.99
C TYR A 5 29.65 6.91 -12.97
N HIS A 6 29.57 7.51 -14.15
CA HIS A 6 29.27 8.93 -14.31
C HIS A 6 27.81 9.08 -14.75
N ILE A 7 26.99 9.74 -13.92
CA ILE A 7 25.56 9.93 -14.19
C ILE A 7 25.30 11.43 -14.28
N THR A 8 24.63 11.84 -15.37
CA THR A 8 24.15 13.21 -15.54
C THR A 8 22.62 13.20 -15.48
N ILE A 9 22.04 13.97 -14.55
CA ILE A 9 20.58 14.13 -14.43
C ILE A 9 20.17 15.22 -15.43
N ALA A 10 19.47 14.84 -16.51
CA ALA A 10 19.02 15.75 -17.56
C ALA A 10 17.65 16.40 -17.27
N GLY A 11 16.88 15.85 -16.34
CA GLY A 11 15.57 16.38 -15.96
C GLY A 11 14.96 15.60 -14.81
N VAL A 12 13.91 16.15 -14.20
CA VAL A 12 13.16 15.54 -13.12
C VAL A 12 11.67 15.75 -13.36
N ASP A 13 10.88 14.69 -13.23
CA ASP A 13 9.42 14.75 -13.23
C ASP A 13 8.91 14.19 -11.90
N ILE A 14 7.86 14.79 -11.33
CA ILE A 14 7.34 14.47 -10.01
C ILE A 14 5.91 13.92 -10.13
N PHE A 15 5.65 12.81 -9.46
CA PHE A 15 4.34 12.18 -9.40
C PHE A 15 3.93 11.95 -7.94
N PRO A 16 2.62 11.96 -7.62
CA PRO A 16 2.13 11.58 -6.30
C PRO A 16 2.57 10.16 -5.95
N GLN A 17 2.90 9.94 -4.68
CA GLN A 17 3.31 8.62 -4.20
C GLN A 17 2.19 7.60 -4.40
N GLY A 18 2.55 6.38 -4.84
CA GLY A 18 1.62 5.30 -5.17
C GLY A 18 1.00 5.40 -6.57
N TYR A 19 0.92 6.60 -7.18
CA TYR A 19 0.33 6.77 -8.52
C TYR A 19 1.06 5.94 -9.58
N SER A 20 2.38 5.87 -9.54
CA SER A 20 3.16 5.09 -10.48
C SER A 20 2.74 3.63 -10.52
N ALA A 21 2.40 3.02 -9.37
CA ALA A 21 2.00 1.61 -9.30
C ALA A 21 0.71 1.27 -10.07
N ILE A 22 -0.08 2.28 -10.45
CA ILE A 22 -1.32 2.13 -11.21
C ILE A 22 -1.28 2.86 -12.56
N ALA A 23 -0.23 3.63 -12.85
CA ALA A 23 -0.16 4.54 -13.99
C ALA A 23 -0.47 3.87 -15.34
N SER A 24 0.02 2.65 -15.56
CA SER A 24 -0.24 1.90 -16.81
C SER A 24 -1.69 1.46 -16.99
N ARG A 25 -2.48 1.47 -15.92
CA ARG A 25 -3.88 0.99 -15.89
C ARG A 25 -4.89 2.09 -15.56
N VAL A 26 -4.45 3.27 -15.21
CA VAL A 26 -5.34 4.34 -14.73
C VAL A 26 -6.40 4.75 -15.76
N SER A 27 -6.10 4.62 -17.06
CA SER A 27 -7.05 4.86 -18.15
C SER A 27 -8.23 3.87 -18.16
N GLU A 28 -8.09 2.71 -17.52
CA GLU A 28 -9.17 1.71 -17.38
C GLU A 28 -10.14 2.04 -16.21
N PHE A 29 -9.79 3.02 -15.37
CA PHE A 29 -10.55 3.35 -14.17
C PHE A 29 -11.76 4.21 -14.53
N SER A 30 -12.94 3.57 -14.55
CA SER A 30 -14.23 4.24 -14.72
C SER A 30 -14.85 4.59 -13.38
N GLY A 31 -15.55 5.71 -13.30
CA GLY A 31 -16.22 6.19 -12.09
C GLY A 31 -15.26 6.62 -10.99
N MET A 32 -15.75 6.53 -9.75
CA MET A 32 -14.98 6.93 -8.57
C MET A 32 -14.10 5.78 -8.08
N ASN A 33 -12.84 6.06 -7.90
CA ASN A 33 -11.85 5.13 -7.39
C ASN A 33 -11.03 5.80 -6.28
N MET A 34 -10.49 4.99 -5.37
CA MET A 34 -9.51 5.43 -4.38
C MET A 34 -8.27 4.56 -4.48
N LEU A 35 -7.11 5.17 -4.47
CA LEU A 35 -5.81 4.51 -4.30
C LEU A 35 -5.38 4.63 -2.85
N ALA A 36 -4.95 3.53 -2.26
CA ALA A 36 -4.29 3.47 -0.96
C ALA A 36 -2.92 2.79 -1.11
N ASP A 37 -1.85 3.57 -1.03
CA ASP A 37 -0.48 3.04 -0.97
C ASP A 37 -0.08 2.87 0.49
N ILE A 38 -0.12 1.63 0.96
CA ILE A 38 0.16 1.28 2.35
C ILE A 38 1.59 0.76 2.45
N GLY A 39 2.49 1.67 2.78
CA GLY A 39 3.90 1.37 2.98
C GLY A 39 4.23 0.90 4.39
N ASN A 40 5.52 0.90 4.73
CA ASN A 40 5.97 0.52 6.07
C ASN A 40 5.59 1.58 7.13
N GLY A 41 5.83 2.86 6.88
CA GLY A 41 5.58 3.94 7.84
C GLY A 41 4.28 4.71 7.62
N THR A 42 3.80 4.77 6.39
CA THR A 42 2.70 5.64 5.98
C THR A 42 1.70 4.92 5.08
N MET A 43 0.49 5.45 5.06
CA MET A 43 -0.54 5.18 4.07
C MET A 43 -0.81 6.47 3.29
N ASN A 44 -0.59 6.45 1.97
CA ASN A 44 -0.92 7.56 1.09
C ASN A 44 -2.22 7.26 0.37
N ILE A 45 -3.11 8.25 0.36
CA ILE A 45 -4.49 8.11 -0.13
C ILE A 45 -4.70 9.13 -1.25
N MET A 46 -5.30 8.69 -2.36
CA MET A 46 -5.60 9.54 -3.50
C MET A 46 -6.95 9.16 -4.10
N ASN A 47 -7.79 10.14 -4.38
CA ASN A 47 -9.01 9.94 -5.14
C ASN A 47 -8.72 10.02 -6.65
N ILE A 48 -9.40 9.17 -7.43
CA ILE A 48 -9.27 9.09 -8.89
C ILE A 48 -10.68 9.06 -9.48
N ASN A 49 -10.98 9.99 -10.37
CA ASN A 49 -12.28 10.06 -11.03
C ASN A 49 -12.13 9.87 -12.54
N ASN A 50 -12.71 8.79 -13.08
CA ASN A 50 -12.62 8.43 -14.50
C ASN A 50 -11.16 8.47 -15.01
N GLY A 51 -10.24 7.88 -14.28
CA GLY A 51 -8.82 7.83 -14.62
C GLY A 51 -8.03 9.10 -14.29
N ASN A 52 -8.67 10.16 -13.82
CA ASN A 52 -8.00 11.42 -13.49
C ASN A 52 -7.72 11.49 -11.99
N PRO A 53 -6.45 11.53 -11.55
CA PRO A 53 -6.09 11.65 -10.16
C PRO A 53 -6.43 13.05 -9.64
N ASP A 54 -7.03 13.11 -8.45
CA ASP A 54 -7.29 14.35 -7.74
C ASP A 54 -6.06 14.71 -6.88
N ILE A 55 -5.11 15.43 -7.50
CA ILE A 55 -3.83 15.78 -6.88
C ILE A 55 -4.03 16.75 -5.70
N GLN A 56 -5.11 17.52 -5.68
CA GLN A 56 -5.38 18.48 -4.59
C GLN A 56 -5.88 17.81 -3.33
N ASN A 57 -6.46 16.61 -3.44
CA ASN A 57 -6.99 15.81 -2.36
C ASN A 57 -6.19 14.51 -2.18
N CYS A 58 -4.86 14.65 -2.03
CA CYS A 58 -3.98 13.59 -1.61
C CYS A 58 -3.67 13.71 -0.12
N PHE A 59 -3.75 12.60 0.61
CA PHE A 59 -3.54 12.56 2.05
C PHE A 59 -2.44 11.57 2.41
N THR A 60 -1.71 11.88 3.49
CA THR A 60 -0.71 10.98 4.07
C THR A 60 -1.01 10.77 5.53
N GLU A 61 -1.25 9.52 5.91
CA GLU A 61 -1.44 9.07 7.27
C GLU A 61 -0.18 8.38 7.79
N LYS A 62 0.23 8.65 9.03
CA LYS A 62 1.27 7.84 9.71
C LYS A 62 0.70 6.50 10.16
N PHE A 63 0.30 5.68 9.19
CA PHE A 63 -0.44 4.44 9.43
C PHE A 63 -0.02 3.37 8.42
N GLY A 64 1.20 2.85 8.58
CA GLY A 64 1.78 1.79 7.74
C GLY A 64 1.90 0.46 8.47
N THR A 65 2.54 -0.53 7.86
CA THR A 65 2.64 -1.89 8.43
C THR A 65 3.47 -1.94 9.72
N HIS A 66 4.44 -1.05 9.88
CA HIS A 66 5.27 -0.99 11.09
C HIS A 66 4.44 -0.68 12.35
N GLN A 67 3.43 0.19 12.25
CA GLN A 67 2.55 0.47 13.39
C GLN A 67 1.73 -0.76 13.79
N CYS A 68 1.37 -1.64 12.84
CA CYS A 68 0.77 -2.93 13.13
C CYS A 68 1.73 -3.84 13.90
N THR A 69 2.99 -3.93 13.46
CA THR A 69 4.06 -4.66 14.15
C THR A 69 4.22 -4.20 15.60
N LEU A 70 4.29 -2.89 15.83
CA LEU A 70 4.38 -2.33 17.19
C LEU A 70 3.17 -2.69 18.06
N LYS A 71 1.97 -2.65 17.49
CA LYS A 71 0.74 -3.02 18.20
C LYS A 71 0.70 -4.49 18.57
N ILE A 72 1.19 -5.37 17.69
CA ILE A 72 1.33 -6.80 17.99
C ILE A 72 2.32 -7.00 19.14
N LYS A 73 3.52 -6.41 19.08
CA LYS A 73 4.52 -6.49 20.17
C LYS A 73 3.94 -6.02 21.50
N GLU A 74 3.22 -4.91 21.51
CA GLU A 74 2.57 -4.36 22.70
C GLU A 74 1.54 -5.33 23.28
N ASN A 75 0.64 -5.89 22.45
CA ASN A 75 -0.40 -6.81 22.90
C ASN A 75 0.17 -8.16 23.36
N MET A 76 1.25 -8.64 22.73
CA MET A 76 1.96 -9.84 23.17
C MET A 76 2.60 -9.63 24.54
N MET A 77 3.23 -8.49 24.76
CA MET A 77 3.80 -8.16 26.06
C MET A 77 2.72 -8.04 27.14
N LYS A 78 1.59 -7.39 26.83
CA LYS A 78 0.48 -7.19 27.78
C LYS A 78 -0.21 -8.49 28.18
N LYS A 79 -0.47 -9.37 27.20
CA LYS A 79 -1.28 -10.59 27.44
C LYS A 79 -0.46 -11.80 27.84
N HIS A 80 0.75 -11.93 27.31
CA HIS A 80 1.56 -13.14 27.45
C HIS A 80 2.91 -12.89 28.10
N HIS A 81 3.24 -11.64 28.45
CA HIS A 81 4.56 -11.23 28.95
C HIS A 81 5.71 -11.71 28.04
N ALA A 82 5.45 -11.79 26.73
CA ALA A 82 6.36 -12.33 25.74
C ALA A 82 6.78 -11.25 24.74
N ASN A 83 8.08 -11.26 24.42
CA ASN A 83 8.62 -10.49 23.30
C ASN A 83 8.72 -11.41 22.09
N ILE A 84 8.17 -10.99 20.94
CA ILE A 84 8.22 -11.73 19.67
C ILE A 84 9.20 -11.05 18.75
N ASP A 85 10.01 -11.86 18.05
CA ASP A 85 10.92 -11.40 17.01
C ASP A 85 10.14 -10.74 15.86
N GLU A 86 10.69 -9.65 15.34
CA GLU A 86 10.04 -8.86 14.27
C GLU A 86 9.94 -9.64 12.96
N ASN A 87 10.87 -10.55 12.67
CA ASN A 87 10.80 -11.38 11.48
C ASN A 87 9.60 -12.32 11.54
N ILE A 88 9.31 -12.92 12.72
CA ILE A 88 8.12 -13.76 12.91
C ILE A 88 6.83 -12.96 12.65
N ILE A 89 6.78 -11.71 13.15
CA ILE A 89 5.62 -10.84 12.90
C ILE A 89 5.53 -10.49 11.42
N THR A 90 6.64 -10.17 10.78
CA THR A 90 6.67 -9.83 9.35
C THR A 90 6.18 -10.99 8.49
N ASP A 91 6.69 -12.19 8.74
CA ASP A 91 6.25 -13.41 8.03
C ASP A 91 4.78 -13.69 8.28
N PHE A 92 4.30 -13.52 9.52
CA PHE A 92 2.90 -13.64 9.87
C PHE A 92 2.02 -12.63 9.10
N LEU A 93 2.40 -11.37 9.02
CA LEU A 93 1.64 -10.35 8.30
C LEU A 93 1.58 -10.65 6.80
N CYS A 94 2.66 -11.19 6.22
CA CYS A 94 2.73 -11.55 4.81
C CYS A 94 1.96 -12.83 4.46
N THR A 95 1.98 -13.84 5.34
CA THR A 95 1.42 -15.18 5.07
C THR A 95 0.06 -15.45 5.72
N GLY A 96 -0.30 -14.68 6.74
CA GLY A 96 -1.50 -14.87 7.57
C GLY A 96 -1.33 -15.93 8.65
N THR A 97 -0.16 -16.55 8.81
CA THR A 97 0.14 -17.58 9.80
C THR A 97 1.58 -17.50 10.31
N ALA A 98 1.87 -18.13 11.45
CA ALA A 98 3.21 -18.28 11.99
C ALA A 98 3.32 -19.60 12.79
N ASP A 99 4.52 -20.13 12.89
CA ASP A 99 4.82 -21.30 13.74
C ASP A 99 5.10 -20.81 15.17
N VAL A 100 4.02 -20.57 15.92
CA VAL A 100 4.02 -20.11 17.31
C VAL A 100 2.89 -20.81 18.08
N LEU A 101 2.87 -20.69 19.42
CA LEU A 101 1.79 -21.18 20.23
C LEU A 101 0.42 -20.62 19.77
N GLU A 102 -0.63 -21.43 19.80
CA GLU A 102 -1.96 -21.03 19.32
C GLU A 102 -2.48 -19.75 20.02
N ASP A 103 -2.27 -19.61 21.31
CA ASP A 103 -2.69 -18.40 22.06
C ASP A 103 -1.98 -17.14 21.56
N TYR A 104 -0.72 -17.27 21.12
CA TYR A 104 0.04 -16.19 20.50
C TYR A 104 -0.55 -15.84 19.13
N LEU A 105 -0.81 -16.87 18.34
CA LEU A 105 -1.41 -16.72 17.02
C LEU A 105 -2.78 -16.04 17.07
N VAL A 106 -3.63 -16.44 18.04
CA VAL A 106 -4.93 -15.80 18.29
C VAL A 106 -4.76 -14.32 18.62
N THR A 107 -3.80 -13.99 19.49
CA THR A 107 -3.54 -12.58 19.85
C THR A 107 -3.02 -11.77 18.67
N MET A 108 -2.09 -12.31 17.89
CA MET A 108 -1.56 -11.66 16.69
C MET A 108 -2.66 -11.44 15.64
N ARG A 109 -3.48 -12.46 15.38
CA ARG A 109 -4.62 -12.36 14.43
C ARG A 109 -5.65 -11.33 14.87
N GLY A 110 -6.04 -11.34 16.15
CA GLY A 110 -7.00 -10.38 16.70
C GLY A 110 -6.49 -8.94 16.53
N THR A 111 -5.23 -8.69 16.93
CA THR A 111 -4.60 -7.38 16.80
C THR A 111 -4.55 -6.91 15.33
N THR A 112 -4.19 -7.81 14.42
CA THR A 112 -4.08 -7.44 13.00
C THR A 112 -5.45 -7.19 12.38
N LYS A 113 -6.49 -7.95 12.72
CA LYS A 113 -7.86 -7.69 12.27
C LYS A 113 -8.38 -6.33 12.73
N GLU A 114 -8.13 -5.97 14.00
CA GLU A 114 -8.45 -4.63 14.51
C GLU A 114 -7.69 -3.54 13.74
N TYR A 115 -6.41 -3.78 13.44
CA TYR A 115 -5.59 -2.85 12.69
C TYR A 115 -6.11 -2.64 11.25
N VAL A 116 -6.49 -3.72 10.55
CA VAL A 116 -7.08 -3.63 9.22
C VAL A 116 -8.43 -2.91 9.24
N SER A 117 -9.25 -3.15 10.26
CA SER A 117 -10.51 -2.41 10.45
C SER A 117 -10.27 -0.90 10.60
N GLU A 118 -9.18 -0.54 11.28
CA GLU A 118 -8.74 0.85 11.45
C GLU A 118 -8.25 1.46 10.12
N ILE A 119 -7.56 0.69 9.24
CA ILE A 119 -7.23 1.12 7.87
C ILE A 119 -8.53 1.56 7.15
N PHE A 120 -9.55 0.69 7.11
CA PHE A 120 -10.80 1.03 6.43
C PHE A 120 -11.55 2.18 7.10
N ARG A 121 -11.45 2.34 8.42
CA ARG A 121 -12.02 3.50 9.11
C ARG A 121 -11.37 4.80 8.62
N ARG A 122 -10.03 4.85 8.55
CA ARG A 122 -9.29 6.01 8.04
C ARG A 122 -9.59 6.30 6.58
N LEU A 123 -9.68 5.29 5.73
CA LEU A 123 -10.10 5.48 4.35
C LEU A 123 -11.49 6.15 4.26
N ARG A 124 -12.43 5.75 5.13
CA ARG A 124 -13.76 6.40 5.20
C ARG A 124 -13.69 7.85 5.69
N GLU A 125 -12.77 8.19 6.58
CA GLU A 125 -12.52 9.58 7.00
C GLU A 125 -12.04 10.45 5.83
N HIS A 126 -11.37 9.83 4.83
CA HIS A 126 -10.99 10.45 3.57
C HIS A 126 -12.00 10.20 2.43
N ASN A 127 -13.29 10.05 2.78
CA ASN A 127 -14.43 9.92 1.87
C ASN A 127 -14.49 8.59 1.09
N TYR A 128 -13.79 7.54 1.49
CA TYR A 128 -14.01 6.23 0.89
C TYR A 128 -15.42 5.72 1.16
N ASN A 129 -16.17 5.46 0.10
CA ASN A 129 -17.48 4.82 0.18
C ASN A 129 -17.47 3.50 -0.61
N PRO A 130 -17.52 2.33 0.08
CA PRO A 130 -17.41 1.03 -0.59
C PRO A 130 -18.59 0.73 -1.54
N ASN A 131 -19.72 1.40 -1.38
CA ASN A 131 -20.89 1.22 -2.26
C ASN A 131 -20.75 2.00 -3.58
N LEU A 132 -19.93 3.05 -3.61
CA LEU A 132 -19.78 3.96 -4.76
C LEU A 132 -18.42 3.83 -5.43
N MET A 133 -17.38 3.50 -4.67
CA MET A 133 -15.99 3.59 -5.11
C MET A 133 -15.35 2.20 -5.24
N LYS A 134 -14.42 2.07 -6.16
CA LYS A 134 -13.44 0.97 -6.17
C LYS A 134 -12.21 1.39 -5.38
N LEU A 135 -11.61 0.46 -4.65
CA LEU A 135 -10.40 0.68 -3.87
C LEU A 135 -9.24 -0.10 -4.50
N HIS A 136 -8.16 0.60 -4.78
CA HIS A 136 -6.91 0.01 -5.28
C HIS A 136 -5.87 0.11 -4.17
N ILE A 137 -5.39 -1.03 -3.68
CA ILE A 137 -4.38 -1.12 -2.62
C ILE A 137 -3.06 -1.54 -3.25
N VAL A 138 -2.02 -0.77 -2.97
CA VAL A 138 -0.64 -1.05 -3.38
C VAL A 138 0.28 -0.98 -2.16
N GLY A 139 1.50 -1.47 -2.30
CA GLY A 139 2.46 -1.53 -1.20
C GLY A 139 2.29 -2.74 -0.28
N GLY A 140 3.21 -2.90 0.67
CA GLY A 140 3.27 -4.07 1.54
C GLY A 140 2.05 -4.28 2.45
N GLY A 141 1.30 -3.22 2.74
CA GLY A 141 0.05 -3.31 3.53
C GLY A 141 -1.09 -4.04 2.83
N GLY A 142 -0.98 -4.28 1.52
CA GLY A 142 -1.94 -5.12 0.80
C GLY A 142 -2.06 -6.52 1.38
N CYS A 143 -0.96 -7.11 1.86
CA CYS A 143 -0.95 -8.41 2.52
C CYS A 143 -1.84 -8.44 3.76
N LEU A 144 -1.86 -7.37 4.57
CA LEU A 144 -2.70 -7.30 5.77
C LEU A 144 -4.18 -7.36 5.40
N VAL A 145 -4.58 -6.57 4.40
CA VAL A 145 -5.97 -6.57 3.94
C VAL A 145 -6.35 -7.94 3.37
N LYS A 146 -5.48 -8.53 2.54
CA LYS A 146 -5.70 -9.83 1.90
C LYS A 146 -5.86 -10.97 2.90
N ASN A 147 -5.04 -10.99 3.97
CA ASN A 147 -4.95 -12.12 4.89
C ASN A 147 -5.87 -11.99 6.11
N PHE A 148 -6.30 -10.78 6.48
CA PHE A 148 -6.95 -10.55 7.77
C PHE A 148 -8.34 -9.90 7.70
N THR A 149 -8.90 -9.71 6.50
CA THR A 149 -10.27 -9.24 6.35
C THR A 149 -10.95 -9.86 5.13
N ASP A 150 -12.27 -9.94 5.20
CA ASP A 150 -13.09 -10.23 4.04
C ASP A 150 -13.41 -8.92 3.30
N PHE A 151 -13.32 -8.93 1.97
CA PHE A 151 -13.61 -7.79 1.12
C PHE A 151 -14.28 -8.22 -0.18
N ASP A 152 -15.04 -7.32 -0.78
CA ASP A 152 -15.64 -7.54 -2.10
C ASP A 152 -14.54 -7.46 -3.19
N LYS A 153 -14.19 -8.61 -3.77
CA LYS A 153 -13.18 -8.74 -4.83
C LYS A 153 -13.53 -8.00 -6.12
N ASN A 154 -14.79 -7.59 -6.28
CA ASN A 154 -15.21 -6.77 -7.42
C ASN A 154 -14.97 -5.28 -7.18
N ARG A 155 -14.70 -4.87 -5.94
CA ARG A 155 -14.52 -3.47 -5.56
C ARG A 155 -13.19 -3.15 -4.90
N VAL A 156 -12.49 -4.16 -4.36
CA VAL A 156 -11.16 -3.98 -3.73
C VAL A 156 -10.14 -4.78 -4.52
N TYR A 157 -9.18 -4.09 -5.09
CA TYR A 157 -8.09 -4.63 -5.91
C TYR A 157 -6.77 -4.46 -5.17
N ILE A 158 -6.09 -5.56 -4.88
CA ILE A 158 -4.81 -5.56 -4.20
C ILE A 158 -3.73 -5.91 -5.23
N ASN A 159 -2.71 -5.05 -5.35
CA ASN A 159 -1.55 -5.33 -6.17
C ASN A 159 -0.46 -5.99 -5.33
N ASP A 160 -0.22 -7.26 -5.58
CA ASP A 160 0.79 -8.08 -4.88
C ASP A 160 2.23 -7.88 -5.43
N ASP A 161 2.41 -7.10 -6.50
CA ASP A 161 3.73 -6.85 -7.09
C ASP A 161 4.49 -5.80 -6.26
N ILE A 162 5.48 -6.25 -5.51
CA ILE A 162 6.36 -5.37 -4.72
C ILE A 162 7.16 -4.38 -5.58
N CYS A 163 7.33 -4.67 -6.86
CA CYS A 163 8.02 -3.81 -7.83
C CYS A 163 7.07 -2.89 -8.61
N ALA A 164 5.76 -2.91 -8.32
CA ALA A 164 4.76 -2.14 -9.06
C ALA A 164 5.11 -0.66 -9.19
N THR A 165 5.56 -0.04 -8.11
CA THR A 165 5.98 1.38 -8.09
C THR A 165 7.17 1.64 -9.03
N ALA A 166 8.19 0.78 -9.00
CA ALA A 166 9.38 0.93 -9.86
C ALA A 166 9.03 0.75 -11.34
N LYS A 167 8.27 -0.30 -11.67
CA LYS A 167 7.78 -0.54 -13.04
C LYS A 167 6.90 0.60 -13.54
N GLY A 168 6.10 1.17 -12.65
CA GLY A 168 5.27 2.31 -12.99
C GLY A 168 6.06 3.58 -13.27
N TYR A 169 7.15 3.83 -12.54
CA TYR A 169 8.05 4.94 -12.86
C TYR A 169 8.77 4.75 -14.21
N GLU A 170 9.21 3.53 -14.53
CA GLU A 170 9.75 3.20 -15.85
C GLU A 170 8.73 3.51 -16.97
N TYR A 171 7.49 3.04 -16.81
CA TYR A 171 6.40 3.32 -17.73
C TYR A 171 6.14 4.83 -17.92
N LEU A 172 6.09 5.60 -16.83
CA LEU A 172 5.90 7.05 -16.90
C LEU A 172 7.07 7.76 -17.56
N ALA A 173 8.31 7.34 -17.27
CA ALA A 173 9.50 7.88 -17.92
C ALA A 173 9.47 7.65 -19.43
N ASP A 174 9.11 6.45 -19.87
CA ASP A 174 8.97 6.14 -21.31
C ASP A 174 7.91 7.02 -21.99
N LEU A 175 6.76 7.24 -21.35
CA LEU A 175 5.73 8.13 -21.90
C LEU A 175 6.25 9.56 -22.10
N ILE A 176 6.95 10.10 -21.10
CA ILE A 176 7.49 11.45 -21.15
C ILE A 176 8.57 11.57 -22.23
N LEU A 177 9.47 10.60 -22.33
CA LEU A 177 10.52 10.59 -23.33
C LEU A 177 9.95 10.56 -24.75
N ARG A 178 8.94 9.74 -25.00
CA ARG A 178 8.23 9.69 -26.29
C ARG A 178 7.56 11.01 -26.60
N SER A 179 6.82 11.60 -25.67
CA SER A 179 6.15 12.90 -25.88
C SER A 179 7.13 14.06 -26.16
N ARG A 180 8.35 14.01 -25.61
CA ARG A 180 9.40 14.99 -25.87
C ARG A 180 10.15 14.71 -27.18
N GLY A 181 10.18 13.45 -27.65
CA GLY A 181 10.81 13.03 -28.91
C GLY A 181 9.98 13.37 -30.15
N ASP A 182 8.65 13.30 -30.03
CA ASP A 182 7.72 13.62 -31.13
C ASP A 182 7.62 15.13 -31.45
N ASN A 183 8.25 16.00 -30.62
CA ASN A 183 8.30 17.44 -30.78
C ASN A 183 9.63 17.92 -31.39
N LYS A 184 10.45 17.04 -32.00
CA LYS A 184 11.62 17.34 -32.79
C LYS A 184 11.42 16.89 -34.23
#